data_eff805664741ec597e4dcb2f80c69162
#
_entry.id   eff805664741ec597e4dcb2f80c69162
#
_cell.length_a   1.000
_cell.length_b   1.000
_cell.length_c   1.000
_cell.angle_alpha   90.00
_cell.angle_beta   90.00
_cell.angle_gamma   90.00
#
_symmetry.space_group_name_H-M   'P 1'
#
loop_
_entity.id
_entity.type
_entity.pdbx_description
1 polymer ?
#
loop_
_entity_poly.entity_id
_entity_poly.type
_entity_poly.pdbx_seq_one_letter_code
_entity_poly.pdbx_strand_id
1 'polypeptide(L)'
;MQASASAFSKGRQAATLQGGAPARDHCLHAPADKALPLRHRPSPVSHRPATHGIPQGETMYTSIGTGPAIFWLVLFSALFAVAGILYARRWRESLEDFVVARNTQGPIATFATLLASALGAWILFSPPEAATWGGIPAVIGYALGSMSPLVAMLLLGRRMRQLMPHGHTLTEFLLTRYGRPMYALTLAIMVFYVFIELTAEITAISMLMTLLAPVPMGLTATVVMGTVLLYTAVGGLRASIFTDKVQILIIVPMLLALVAIGWHVAGGASGVTTRLAEKAPALLDFSDAGGLKAGATFFVAILLTGIFHQGNWQRIYAARSIQDMQRGFLLGGLMVVPFILLMGLFGLAWVAMEPGGEASVALFALVMPNLPAWVALAFIPLGLALVMSSADTAISAITSIIAVDGARLLPQAPPARLLRLARILVLVLAIPVVVVAAQGLSVLYLFLLADLLCAAAAFPVFLGLYSRRHDGVDALVATLAGLAAGLWMFPRPGQPLDTLLESFLLAACVPVAVTALMRLLRRRRHAFALETLDDGVRRFDREEAQPASDDKAPLPAQA
;
A
#
# COMPACT_ATOMS: atom_id res chain seq x y z
N MET A 1 35.68 -39.42 -13.04
CA MET A 1 35.28 -40.82 -12.99
C MET A 1 33.82 -40.80 -13.44
N GLN A 2 33.52 -40.92 -14.72
CA GLN A 2 33.31 -42.16 -15.50
C GLN A 2 32.33 -43.07 -14.75
N ALA A 3 31.26 -43.54 -15.27
CA ALA A 3 30.68 -43.81 -16.58
C ALA A 3 29.46 -44.67 -16.25
N SER A 4 28.46 -44.65 -16.94
CA SER A 4 27.90 -45.19 -18.17
C SER A 4 26.62 -45.96 -17.87
N ALA A 5 25.53 -45.67 -18.57
CA ALA A 5 24.99 -46.35 -19.76
C ALA A 5 24.21 -47.62 -19.41
N SER A 6 23.11 -48.04 -19.95
CA SER A 6 22.45 -48.05 -21.24
C SER A 6 21.15 -48.87 -21.07
N ALA A 7 20.03 -48.47 -21.65
CA ALA A 7 19.42 -48.93 -22.88
C ALA A 7 18.81 -50.37 -22.90
N PHE A 8 17.55 -50.45 -23.32
CA PHE A 8 16.96 -51.45 -24.24
C PHE A 8 15.44 -51.20 -24.29
N SER A 9 14.83 -50.75 -25.31
CA SER A 9 14.62 -51.11 -26.73
C SER A 9 13.50 -52.12 -26.98
N LYS A 10 12.57 -51.67 -27.86
CA LYS A 10 11.75 -52.40 -28.86
C LYS A 10 10.60 -53.28 -28.31
N GLY A 11 9.44 -53.36 -28.93
CA GLY A 11 8.94 -52.91 -30.21
C GLY A 11 7.67 -53.68 -30.61
N ARG A 12 7.02 -53.18 -31.64
CA ARG A 12 6.16 -53.83 -32.65
C ARG A 12 4.66 -53.98 -32.34
N GLN A 13 3.85 -53.27 -33.08
CA GLN A 13 3.19 -53.51 -34.40
C GLN A 13 1.90 -54.33 -34.24
N ALA A 14 0.74 -53.67 -34.46
CA ALA A 14 -0.05 -53.62 -35.72
C ALA A 14 -0.87 -54.88 -36.02
N ALA A 15 -2.17 -54.73 -36.15
CA ALA A 15 -2.92 -55.21 -37.33
C ALA A 15 -4.41 -54.88 -37.24
N THR A 16 -4.89 -54.27 -38.26
CA THR A 16 -6.14 -54.11 -38.96
C THR A 16 -7.05 -55.32 -39.00
N LEU A 17 -8.41 -55.10 -39.08
CA LEU A 17 -9.35 -55.57 -40.10
C LEU A 17 -10.79 -55.40 -39.56
N GLN A 18 -11.57 -54.50 -40.15
CA GLN A 18 -12.65 -54.65 -41.15
C GLN A 18 -13.81 -55.60 -40.80
N GLY A 19 -15.05 -55.03 -40.90
CA GLY A 19 -16.11 -55.76 -41.56
C GLY A 19 -17.48 -55.76 -40.85
N GLY A 20 -18.46 -55.08 -41.39
CA GLY A 20 -19.78 -55.62 -41.59
C GLY A 20 -20.95 -55.04 -40.83
N ALA A 21 -21.75 -54.18 -41.46
CA ALA A 21 -23.18 -54.04 -41.22
C ALA A 21 -23.93 -55.16 -41.96
N PRO A 22 -25.28 -55.42 -41.84
CA PRO A 22 -26.35 -54.46 -41.59
C PRO A 22 -27.64 -55.04 -40.87
N ALA A 23 -28.57 -54.09 -40.63
CA ALA A 23 -30.02 -54.18 -40.83
C ALA A 23 -31.01 -54.64 -39.78
N ARG A 24 -31.94 -53.71 -39.55
CA ARG A 24 -33.42 -53.80 -39.52
C ARG A 24 -34.19 -54.27 -38.29
N ASP A 25 -34.97 -53.36 -37.85
CA ASP A 25 -36.42 -53.12 -37.72
C ASP A 25 -37.07 -53.59 -36.45
N HIS A 26 -37.68 -52.74 -35.72
CA HIS A 26 -39.12 -52.52 -35.62
C HIS A 26 -39.53 -51.58 -34.46
N CYS A 27 -40.44 -50.69 -34.84
CA CYS A 27 -41.22 -49.75 -34.05
C CYS A 27 -41.91 -50.33 -32.84
N LEU A 28 -42.11 -49.54 -31.79
CA LEU A 28 -43.40 -49.39 -31.11
C LEU A 28 -43.49 -48.05 -30.35
N HIS A 29 -44.60 -47.42 -30.49
CA HIS A 29 -45.03 -46.10 -30.04
C HIS A 29 -45.29 -45.93 -28.53
N ALA A 30 -45.07 -44.69 -28.10
CA ALA A 30 -45.88 -43.75 -27.29
C ALA A 30 -45.52 -43.62 -25.77
N PRO A 31 -45.90 -42.50 -25.12
CA PRO A 31 -46.08 -41.13 -25.54
C PRO A 31 -45.25 -40.11 -24.70
N ALA A 32 -45.28 -38.87 -25.19
CA ALA A 32 -44.66 -37.69 -24.64
C ALA A 32 -45.03 -37.38 -23.21
N ASP A 33 -44.02 -37.14 -22.39
CA ASP A 33 -44.14 -36.36 -21.17
C ASP A 33 -43.19 -35.13 -21.24
N LYS A 34 -43.80 -34.00 -20.86
CA LYS A 34 -43.26 -32.64 -21.02
C LYS A 34 -41.99 -32.47 -20.22
N ALA A 35 -40.85 -32.41 -20.91
CA ALA A 35 -39.61 -31.90 -20.32
C ALA A 35 -39.65 -30.36 -20.29
N LEU A 36 -39.66 -29.78 -19.12
CA LEU A 36 -39.40 -28.37 -18.86
C LEU A 36 -38.00 -27.98 -19.41
N PRO A 37 -37.85 -26.79 -19.98
CA PRO A 37 -36.57 -26.36 -20.48
C PRO A 37 -35.58 -26.16 -19.34
N LEU A 38 -34.47 -26.90 -19.39
CA LEU A 38 -33.30 -26.69 -18.56
C LEU A 38 -32.88 -25.23 -18.71
N ARG A 39 -33.02 -24.45 -17.64
CA ARG A 39 -32.41 -23.14 -17.50
C ARG A 39 -30.92 -23.29 -17.82
N HIS A 40 -30.47 -22.64 -18.89
CA HIS A 40 -29.06 -22.39 -19.12
C HIS A 40 -28.51 -21.67 -17.87
N ARG A 41 -27.71 -22.38 -17.08
CA ARG A 41 -26.79 -21.75 -16.15
C ARG A 41 -25.77 -21.02 -17.03
N PRO A 42 -25.59 -19.70 -16.89
CA PRO A 42 -24.45 -19.04 -17.54
C PRO A 42 -23.19 -19.71 -16.99
N SER A 43 -22.30 -20.10 -17.88
CA SER A 43 -20.96 -20.57 -17.55
C SER A 43 -20.29 -19.54 -16.66
N PRO A 44 -19.65 -19.91 -15.55
CA PRO A 44 -18.87 -18.95 -14.78
C PRO A 44 -17.79 -18.37 -15.71
N VAL A 45 -17.84 -17.06 -15.92
CA VAL A 45 -16.76 -16.31 -16.58
C VAL A 45 -15.50 -16.68 -15.81
N SER A 46 -14.59 -17.40 -16.44
CA SER A 46 -13.32 -17.76 -15.83
C SER A 46 -12.48 -16.49 -15.68
N HIS A 47 -12.63 -15.79 -14.57
CA HIS A 47 -11.72 -14.72 -14.18
C HIS A 47 -10.38 -15.36 -13.84
N ARG A 48 -9.48 -15.41 -14.82
CA ARG A 48 -8.07 -15.63 -14.56
C ARG A 48 -7.54 -14.33 -13.97
N PRO A 49 -7.10 -14.30 -12.69
CA PRO A 49 -6.40 -13.13 -12.19
C PRO A 49 -5.12 -12.95 -13.00
N ALA A 50 -4.91 -11.74 -13.51
CA ALA A 50 -3.74 -11.37 -14.29
C ALA A 50 -2.50 -11.46 -13.41
N THR A 51 -1.74 -12.55 -13.56
CA THR A 51 -0.41 -12.72 -12.99
C THR A 51 0.70 -12.43 -13.99
N HIS A 52 0.33 -12.03 -15.20
CA HIS A 52 1.29 -11.64 -16.22
C HIS A 52 1.29 -10.12 -16.31
N GLY A 53 2.49 -9.52 -16.20
CA GLY A 53 2.69 -8.11 -16.51
C GLY A 53 2.10 -7.77 -17.88
N ILE A 54 1.68 -6.53 -18.07
CA ILE A 54 1.09 -6.03 -19.33
C ILE A 54 1.95 -6.55 -20.48
N PRO A 55 1.37 -7.25 -21.47
CA PRO A 55 2.10 -7.67 -22.66
C PRO A 55 2.74 -6.42 -23.29
N GLN A 56 4.06 -6.41 -23.41
CA GLN A 56 4.77 -5.32 -24.07
C GLN A 56 4.33 -5.31 -25.55
N GLY A 57 3.29 -4.54 -25.88
CA GLY A 57 2.88 -4.35 -27.25
C GLY A 57 1.44 -3.97 -27.56
N GLU A 58 0.45 -4.14 -26.69
CA GLU A 58 -0.95 -4.07 -27.13
C GLU A 58 -1.87 -3.01 -26.48
N THR A 59 -1.44 -2.17 -25.56
CA THR A 59 -2.35 -1.20 -24.91
C THR A 59 -1.82 0.22 -24.88
N MET A 60 -1.64 0.83 -26.03
CA MET A 60 -1.40 2.27 -26.13
C MET A 60 -2.71 2.99 -26.48
N TYR A 61 -3.29 3.71 -25.51
CA TYR A 61 -4.55 4.42 -25.70
C TYR A 61 -4.40 5.82 -26.26
N THR A 62 -3.18 6.37 -26.31
CA THR A 62 -2.96 7.74 -26.79
C THR A 62 -1.71 7.87 -27.63
N SER A 63 -1.76 8.84 -28.56
CA SER A 63 -0.68 9.17 -29.48
C SER A 63 0.28 10.24 -28.95
N ILE A 64 0.66 10.20 -27.69
CA ILE A 64 1.72 11.07 -27.17
C ILE A 64 3.06 10.45 -27.54
N GLY A 65 3.91 11.21 -28.24
CA GLY A 65 5.25 10.73 -28.59
C GLY A 65 6.13 10.52 -27.34
N THR A 66 7.05 9.55 -27.39
CA THR A 66 7.96 9.21 -26.29
C THR A 66 8.76 10.43 -25.79
N GLY A 67 9.27 11.25 -26.71
CA GLY A 67 10.05 12.44 -26.38
C GLY A 67 9.28 13.45 -25.51
N PRO A 68 8.11 13.94 -25.96
CA PRO A 68 7.25 14.81 -25.14
C PRO A 68 6.86 14.18 -23.79
N ALA A 69 6.54 12.90 -23.74
CA ALA A 69 6.17 12.23 -22.48
C ALA A 69 7.33 12.22 -21.48
N ILE A 70 8.54 11.88 -21.90
CA ILE A 70 9.74 11.92 -21.06
C ILE A 70 10.07 13.36 -20.64
N PHE A 71 9.95 14.33 -21.54
CA PHE A 71 10.18 15.73 -21.21
C PHE A 71 9.26 16.19 -20.08
N TRP A 72 7.96 15.95 -20.17
CA TRP A 72 7.00 16.32 -19.14
C TRP A 72 7.20 15.55 -17.83
N LEU A 73 7.52 14.26 -17.91
CA LEU A 73 7.87 13.45 -16.72
C LEU A 73 9.04 14.09 -15.97
N VAL A 74 10.14 14.38 -16.67
CA VAL A 74 11.36 14.95 -16.07
C VAL A 74 11.09 16.37 -15.56
N LEU A 75 10.37 17.18 -16.34
CA LEU A 75 10.07 18.57 -15.97
C LEU A 75 9.26 18.65 -14.68
N PHE A 76 8.14 17.93 -14.60
CA PHE A 76 7.28 17.94 -13.40
C PHE A 76 7.99 17.29 -12.19
N SER A 77 8.74 16.21 -12.41
CA SER A 77 9.55 15.60 -11.36
C SER A 77 10.58 16.60 -10.81
N ALA A 78 11.27 17.34 -11.70
CA ALA A 78 12.24 18.36 -11.32
C ALA A 78 11.58 19.53 -10.56
N LEU A 79 10.39 19.99 -10.99
CA LEU A 79 9.66 21.06 -10.31
C LEU A 79 9.33 20.68 -8.86
N PHE A 80 8.81 19.48 -8.62
CA PHE A 80 8.53 18.98 -7.26
C PHE A 80 9.82 18.86 -6.44
N ALA A 81 10.90 18.30 -7.02
CA ALA A 81 12.17 18.17 -6.32
C ALA A 81 12.76 19.53 -5.94
N VAL A 82 12.75 20.49 -6.87
CA VAL A 82 13.26 21.85 -6.62
C VAL A 82 12.44 22.53 -5.53
N ALA A 83 11.11 22.42 -5.54
CA ALA A 83 10.25 22.98 -4.50
C ALA A 83 10.60 22.40 -3.11
N GLY A 84 10.75 21.07 -3.00
CA GLY A 84 11.14 20.40 -1.76
C GLY A 84 12.54 20.80 -1.27
N ILE A 85 13.52 20.83 -2.17
CA ILE A 85 14.91 21.21 -1.83
C ILE A 85 15.02 22.69 -1.43
N LEU A 86 14.36 23.61 -2.15
CA LEU A 86 14.36 25.03 -1.81
C LEU A 86 13.73 25.30 -0.45
N TYR A 87 12.65 24.58 -0.14
CA TYR A 87 12.05 24.65 1.19
C TYR A 87 13.00 24.13 2.26
N ALA A 88 13.58 22.93 2.06
CA ALA A 88 14.51 22.32 3.01
C ALA A 88 15.74 23.21 3.32
N ARG A 89 16.29 23.89 2.31
CA ARG A 89 17.45 24.78 2.48
C ARG A 89 17.20 26.01 3.35
N ARG A 90 15.94 26.39 3.58
CA ARG A 90 15.58 27.55 4.42
C ARG A 90 15.69 27.27 5.90
N TRP A 91 15.79 26.00 6.30
CA TRP A 91 15.77 25.58 7.70
C TRP A 91 17.03 24.76 8.01
N ARG A 92 17.68 25.07 9.14
CA ARG A 92 18.67 24.17 9.72
C ARG A 92 17.91 23.12 10.52
N GLU A 93 17.87 21.90 10.05
CA GLU A 93 17.12 20.83 10.68
C GLU A 93 18.00 20.09 11.69
N SER A 94 17.53 20.02 12.93
CA SER A 94 18.03 19.05 13.90
C SER A 94 17.62 17.64 13.50
N LEU A 95 18.26 16.60 14.07
CA LEU A 95 17.82 15.22 13.82
C LEU A 95 16.34 15.01 14.25
N GLU A 96 15.91 15.65 15.33
CA GLU A 96 14.52 15.64 15.80
C GLU A 96 13.56 16.22 14.75
N ASP A 97 13.90 17.35 14.15
CA ASP A 97 13.09 17.98 13.12
C ASP A 97 13.04 17.14 11.83
N PHE A 98 14.16 16.50 11.49
CA PHE A 98 14.25 15.61 10.33
C PHE A 98 13.39 14.35 10.48
N VAL A 99 13.36 13.76 11.70
CA VAL A 99 12.69 12.47 11.97
C VAL A 99 11.20 12.64 12.25
N VAL A 100 10.80 13.59 13.11
CA VAL A 100 9.40 13.72 13.59
C VAL A 100 8.82 15.13 13.51
N ALA A 101 9.62 16.17 13.30
CA ALA A 101 9.15 17.58 13.28
C ALA A 101 8.19 17.90 14.45
N ARG A 102 8.57 17.49 15.68
CA ARG A 102 7.72 17.44 16.87
C ARG A 102 6.97 18.74 17.14
N ASN A 103 5.66 18.61 17.41
CA ASN A 103 4.77 19.70 17.85
C ASN A 103 4.71 20.91 16.88
N THR A 104 4.93 20.68 15.56
CA THR A 104 4.95 21.77 14.57
C THR A 104 3.65 21.92 13.79
N GLN A 105 2.83 20.87 13.70
CA GLN A 105 1.68 20.83 12.80
C GLN A 105 0.37 21.06 13.53
N GLY A 106 -0.41 22.05 13.06
CA GLY A 106 -1.81 22.24 13.46
C GLY A 106 -2.76 21.26 12.77
N PRO A 107 -4.08 21.28 13.10
CA PRO A 107 -5.04 20.27 12.65
C PRO A 107 -5.21 20.25 11.12
N ILE A 108 -5.25 21.43 10.46
CA ILE A 108 -5.37 21.52 8.99
C ILE A 108 -4.12 20.99 8.30
N ALA A 109 -2.94 21.32 8.83
CA ALA A 109 -1.69 20.82 8.26
C ALA A 109 -1.56 19.30 8.43
N THR A 110 -1.96 18.76 9.59
CA THR A 110 -2.01 17.32 9.85
C THR A 110 -3.00 16.63 8.91
N PHE A 111 -4.20 17.21 8.73
CA PHE A 111 -5.19 16.73 7.77
C PHE A 111 -4.65 16.70 6.34
N ALA A 112 -4.08 17.81 5.86
CA ALA A 112 -3.60 17.92 4.48
C ALA A 112 -2.50 16.91 4.16
N THR A 113 -1.51 16.74 5.06
CA THR A 113 -0.44 15.77 4.86
C THR A 113 -0.93 14.32 4.97
N LEU A 114 -1.88 14.01 5.87
CA LEU A 114 -2.48 12.68 5.96
C LEU A 114 -3.31 12.36 4.72
N LEU A 115 -4.09 13.30 4.21
CA LEU A 115 -4.87 13.09 2.99
C LEU A 115 -3.95 12.91 1.78
N ALA A 116 -2.94 13.78 1.61
CA ALA A 116 -2.01 13.68 0.49
C ALA A 116 -1.27 12.33 0.48
N SER A 117 -0.73 11.91 1.63
CA SER A 117 0.00 10.64 1.73
C SER A 117 -0.89 9.39 1.67
N ALA A 118 -2.19 9.51 2.00
CA ALA A 118 -3.14 8.43 1.83
C ALA A 118 -3.65 8.27 0.39
N LEU A 119 -3.62 9.36 -0.40
CA LEU A 119 -4.01 9.37 -1.80
C LEU A 119 -2.76 9.17 -2.69
N GLY A 120 -2.23 7.96 -2.75
CA GLY A 120 -1.15 7.60 -3.68
C GLY A 120 -1.65 7.29 -5.10
N ALA A 121 -0.75 7.07 -6.05
CA ALA A 121 -1.14 6.71 -7.42
C ALA A 121 -1.88 5.38 -7.52
N TRP A 122 -1.73 4.52 -6.52
CA TRP A 122 -2.44 3.26 -6.38
C TRP A 122 -3.98 3.39 -6.44
N ILE A 123 -4.55 4.55 -6.05
CA ILE A 123 -6.00 4.78 -6.08
C ILE A 123 -6.57 4.77 -7.50
N LEU A 124 -5.75 5.03 -8.50
CA LEU A 124 -6.15 5.00 -9.92
C LEU A 124 -6.24 3.57 -10.48
N PHE A 125 -5.68 2.59 -9.77
CA PHE A 125 -5.57 1.19 -10.20
C PHE A 125 -6.34 0.24 -9.28
N SER A 126 -5.98 0.16 -8.00
CA SER A 126 -6.47 -0.87 -7.08
C SER A 126 -7.98 -0.80 -6.77
N PRO A 127 -8.59 0.35 -6.44
CA PRO A 127 -10.03 0.41 -6.20
C PRO A 127 -10.86 0.12 -7.45
N PRO A 128 -10.51 0.63 -8.66
CA PRO A 128 -11.18 0.21 -9.89
C PRO A 128 -11.04 -1.30 -10.16
N GLU A 129 -9.85 -1.87 -10.03
CA GLU A 129 -9.62 -3.31 -10.21
C GLU A 129 -10.49 -4.13 -9.24
N ALA A 130 -10.51 -3.79 -7.95
CA ALA A 130 -11.31 -4.46 -6.94
C ALA A 130 -12.83 -4.44 -7.26
N ALA A 131 -13.32 -3.34 -7.81
CA ALA A 131 -14.72 -3.16 -8.16
C ALA A 131 -15.17 -4.06 -9.32
N THR A 132 -14.27 -4.43 -10.24
CA THR A 132 -14.62 -5.24 -11.41
C THR A 132 -15.13 -6.65 -11.04
N TRP A 133 -14.69 -7.18 -9.89
CA TRP A 133 -15.07 -8.51 -9.44
C TRP A 133 -15.83 -8.53 -8.11
N GLY A 134 -15.66 -7.52 -7.26
CA GLY A 134 -16.31 -7.46 -5.96
C GLY A 134 -17.49 -6.48 -5.88
N GLY A 135 -17.78 -5.74 -6.94
CA GLY A 135 -18.94 -4.85 -7.03
C GLY A 135 -18.93 -3.71 -6.02
N ILE A 136 -20.12 -3.13 -5.79
CA ILE A 136 -20.32 -2.03 -4.82
C ILE A 136 -19.88 -2.41 -3.40
N PRO A 137 -20.19 -3.61 -2.86
CA PRO A 137 -19.74 -3.97 -1.51
C PRO A 137 -18.23 -3.95 -1.35
N ALA A 138 -17.46 -4.39 -2.37
CA ALA A 138 -16.00 -4.33 -2.35
C ALA A 138 -15.49 -2.89 -2.31
N VAL A 139 -16.07 -2.00 -3.11
CA VAL A 139 -15.71 -0.57 -3.13
C VAL A 139 -15.99 0.09 -1.78
N ILE A 140 -17.14 -0.20 -1.17
CA ILE A 140 -17.47 0.30 0.18
C ILE A 140 -16.49 -0.24 1.22
N GLY A 141 -16.22 -1.55 1.18
CA GLY A 141 -15.26 -2.19 2.10
C GLY A 141 -13.86 -1.60 1.97
N TYR A 142 -13.41 -1.33 0.73
CA TYR A 142 -12.14 -0.68 0.44
C TYR A 142 -12.09 0.74 1.01
N ALA A 143 -13.13 1.55 0.77
CA ALA A 143 -13.20 2.93 1.22
C ALA A 143 -13.22 3.04 2.76
N LEU A 144 -14.04 2.21 3.43
CA LEU A 144 -14.08 2.12 4.88
C LEU A 144 -12.78 1.55 5.45
N GLY A 145 -12.19 0.57 4.76
CA GLY A 145 -10.87 0.03 5.08
C GLY A 145 -9.81 1.13 5.06
N SER A 146 -9.78 1.97 4.02
CA SER A 146 -8.81 3.08 3.90
C SER A 146 -8.97 4.16 4.98
N MET A 147 -10.20 4.39 5.46
CA MET A 147 -10.48 5.29 6.59
C MET A 147 -10.04 4.69 7.93
N SER A 148 -10.22 3.39 8.09
CA SER A 148 -10.21 2.72 9.39
C SER A 148 -8.87 2.82 10.17
N PRO A 149 -7.66 2.74 9.57
CA PRO A 149 -6.42 2.93 10.31
C PRO A 149 -6.25 4.35 10.82
N LEU A 150 -6.70 5.37 10.07
CA LEU A 150 -6.65 6.75 10.54
C LEU A 150 -7.59 6.97 11.74
N VAL A 151 -8.77 6.33 11.74
CA VAL A 151 -9.67 6.33 12.89
C VAL A 151 -9.08 5.54 14.07
N ALA A 152 -8.44 4.40 13.83
CA ALA A 152 -7.77 3.63 14.87
C ALA A 152 -6.65 4.43 15.57
N MET A 153 -5.96 5.31 14.82
CA MET A 153 -4.93 6.19 15.37
C MET A 153 -5.47 7.23 16.38
N LEU A 154 -6.78 7.52 16.38
CA LEU A 154 -7.38 8.38 17.43
C LEU A 154 -7.19 7.78 18.82
N LEU A 155 -7.23 6.45 18.94
CA LEU A 155 -7.05 5.70 20.18
C LEU A 155 -5.60 5.30 20.39
N LEU A 156 -5.00 4.65 19.40
CA LEU A 156 -3.63 4.12 19.47
C LEU A 156 -2.61 5.25 19.59
N GLY A 157 -2.73 6.29 18.76
CA GLY A 157 -1.84 7.45 18.75
C GLY A 157 -1.94 8.27 20.03
N ARG A 158 -3.19 8.49 20.52
CA ARG A 158 -3.39 9.12 21.83
C ARG A 158 -2.69 8.34 22.94
N ARG A 159 -2.90 7.02 22.99
CA ARG A 159 -2.32 6.17 24.02
C ARG A 159 -0.80 6.12 23.93
N MET A 160 -0.26 5.98 22.72
CA MET A 160 1.19 6.00 22.49
C MET A 160 1.82 7.31 22.96
N ARG A 161 1.23 8.46 22.57
CA ARG A 161 1.74 9.78 22.95
C ARG A 161 1.66 10.06 24.46
N GLN A 162 0.72 9.43 25.16
CA GLN A 162 0.63 9.49 26.63
C GLN A 162 1.69 8.65 27.31
N LEU A 163 2.03 7.47 26.76
CA LEU A 163 3.01 6.55 27.35
C LEU A 163 4.45 6.87 26.95
N MET A 164 4.65 7.43 25.74
CA MET A 164 5.95 7.78 25.18
C MET A 164 5.90 9.17 24.55
N PRO A 165 5.79 10.25 25.34
CA PRO A 165 5.69 11.61 24.81
C PRO A 165 6.94 12.04 24.02
N HIS A 166 8.10 11.47 24.29
CA HIS A 166 9.36 11.74 23.59
C HIS A 166 9.69 10.69 22.51
N GLY A 167 8.81 9.70 22.27
CA GLY A 167 8.99 8.67 21.24
C GLY A 167 9.07 9.24 19.82
N HIS A 168 9.66 8.48 18.88
CA HIS A 168 9.83 8.86 17.49
C HIS A 168 9.24 7.83 16.53
N THR A 169 9.38 6.54 16.88
CA THR A 169 9.00 5.44 15.99
C THR A 169 8.21 4.36 16.73
N LEU A 170 7.42 3.60 15.97
CA LEU A 170 6.77 2.41 16.51
C LEU A 170 7.79 1.37 16.98
N THR A 171 8.96 1.30 16.32
CA THR A 171 10.02 0.34 16.65
C THR A 171 10.66 0.60 18.00
N GLU A 172 10.72 1.86 18.47
CA GLU A 172 11.15 2.18 19.84
C GLU A 172 10.23 1.57 20.89
N PHE A 173 8.92 1.69 20.69
CA PHE A 173 7.93 1.03 21.55
C PHE A 173 8.13 -0.49 21.56
N LEU A 174 8.30 -1.11 20.39
CA LEU A 174 8.46 -2.55 20.27
C LEU A 174 9.70 -3.07 21.01
N LEU A 175 10.83 -2.41 20.85
CA LEU A 175 12.08 -2.81 21.49
C LEU A 175 11.99 -2.70 23.02
N THR A 176 11.47 -1.59 23.53
CA THR A 176 11.33 -1.35 24.97
C THR A 176 10.29 -2.27 25.60
N ARG A 177 9.16 -2.49 24.90
CA ARG A 177 8.02 -3.26 25.42
C ARG A 177 8.20 -4.77 25.35
N TYR A 178 8.78 -5.28 24.25
CA TYR A 178 8.79 -6.70 23.91
C TYR A 178 10.19 -7.31 23.80
N GLY A 179 11.22 -6.47 23.74
CA GLY A 179 12.60 -6.92 23.57
C GLY A 179 12.96 -7.27 22.12
N ARG A 180 14.20 -7.73 21.94
CA ARG A 180 14.83 -7.89 20.62
C ARG A 180 14.11 -8.85 19.65
N PRO A 181 13.61 -10.04 20.05
CA PRO A 181 13.04 -10.98 19.06
C PRO A 181 11.78 -10.44 18.40
N MET A 182 10.82 -9.92 19.18
CA MET A 182 9.58 -9.35 18.64
C MET A 182 9.84 -8.06 17.86
N TYR A 183 10.78 -7.23 18.35
CA TYR A 183 11.26 -6.06 17.63
C TYR A 183 11.79 -6.44 16.23
N ALA A 184 12.69 -7.43 16.15
CA ALA A 184 13.30 -7.84 14.88
C ALA A 184 12.26 -8.38 13.87
N LEU A 185 11.30 -9.19 14.34
CA LEU A 185 10.22 -9.71 13.51
C LEU A 185 9.34 -8.56 12.99
N THR A 186 8.90 -7.66 13.87
CA THR A 186 8.01 -6.56 13.45
C THR A 186 8.75 -5.55 12.57
N LEU A 187 10.04 -5.27 12.85
CA LEU A 187 10.87 -4.44 11.98
C LEU A 187 10.96 -5.04 10.57
N ALA A 188 11.18 -6.35 10.46
CA ALA A 188 11.21 -7.03 9.15
C ALA A 188 9.87 -6.89 8.41
N ILE A 189 8.74 -7.06 9.11
CA ILE A 189 7.39 -6.85 8.55
C ILE A 189 7.23 -5.39 8.08
N MET A 190 7.60 -4.41 8.90
CA MET A 190 7.48 -2.98 8.54
C MET A 190 8.38 -2.59 7.36
N VAL A 191 9.61 -3.10 7.30
CA VAL A 191 10.52 -2.86 6.15
C VAL A 191 9.97 -3.48 4.89
N PHE A 192 9.45 -4.71 4.98
CA PHE A 192 8.80 -5.37 3.84
C PHE A 192 7.56 -4.61 3.38
N TYR A 193 6.73 -4.14 4.31
CA TYR A 193 5.57 -3.31 3.99
C TYR A 193 5.95 -2.03 3.23
N VAL A 194 6.94 -1.27 3.73
CA VAL A 194 7.42 -0.06 3.04
C VAL A 194 8.02 -0.38 1.67
N PHE A 195 8.74 -1.50 1.55
CA PHE A 195 9.25 -1.97 0.25
C PHE A 195 8.12 -2.22 -0.74
N ILE A 196 7.05 -2.90 -0.32
CA ILE A 196 5.88 -3.16 -1.17
C ILE A 196 5.13 -1.86 -1.49
N GLU A 197 4.92 -0.98 -0.53
CA GLU A 197 4.28 0.32 -0.72
C GLU A 197 5.01 1.16 -1.78
N LEU A 198 6.32 1.32 -1.64
CA LEU A 198 7.15 2.01 -2.63
C LEU A 198 7.09 1.32 -4.00
N THR A 199 7.13 -0.01 -4.03
CA THR A 199 7.05 -0.78 -5.27
C THR A 199 5.71 -0.55 -5.96
N ALA A 200 4.59 -0.60 -5.23
CA ALA A 200 3.26 -0.39 -5.76
C ALA A 200 3.09 1.02 -6.34
N GLU A 201 3.57 2.04 -5.64
CA GLU A 201 3.52 3.44 -6.08
C GLU A 201 4.35 3.68 -7.35
N ILE A 202 5.58 3.17 -7.37
CA ILE A 202 6.48 3.30 -8.55
C ILE A 202 5.96 2.46 -9.72
N THR A 203 5.33 1.31 -9.47
CA THR A 203 4.64 0.52 -10.50
C THR A 203 3.48 1.32 -11.09
N ALA A 204 2.64 1.91 -10.26
CA ALA A 204 1.46 2.67 -10.69
C ALA A 204 1.83 3.81 -11.65
N ILE A 205 2.82 4.64 -11.30
CA ILE A 205 3.26 5.72 -12.20
C ILE A 205 3.94 5.18 -13.46
N SER A 206 4.66 4.07 -13.37
CA SER A 206 5.32 3.45 -14.52
C SER A 206 4.28 2.87 -15.50
N MET A 207 3.23 2.21 -14.99
CA MET A 207 2.09 1.76 -15.79
C MET A 207 1.36 2.94 -16.43
N LEU A 208 1.09 4.01 -15.67
CA LEU A 208 0.47 5.23 -16.21
C LEU A 208 1.26 5.79 -17.39
N MET A 209 2.58 5.90 -17.26
CA MET A 209 3.43 6.39 -18.35
C MET A 209 3.42 5.48 -19.59
N THR A 210 3.38 4.17 -19.39
CA THR A 210 3.29 3.19 -20.50
C THR A 210 1.95 3.28 -21.23
N LEU A 211 0.86 3.60 -20.50
CA LEU A 211 -0.47 3.81 -21.11
C LEU A 211 -0.54 5.12 -21.93
N LEU A 212 0.24 6.14 -21.54
CA LEU A 212 0.27 7.44 -22.22
C LEU A 212 1.19 7.45 -23.45
N ALA A 213 2.33 6.77 -23.36
CA ALA A 213 3.35 6.78 -24.41
C ALA A 213 4.25 5.52 -24.29
N PRO A 214 4.95 5.13 -25.36
CA PRO A 214 5.87 3.98 -25.33
C PRO A 214 7.16 4.30 -24.54
N VAL A 215 6.99 4.57 -23.24
CA VAL A 215 8.09 4.84 -22.30
C VAL A 215 8.37 3.55 -21.52
N PRO A 216 9.63 3.05 -21.51
CA PRO A 216 9.98 1.87 -20.72
C PRO A 216 9.68 2.07 -19.23
N MET A 217 9.02 1.10 -18.59
CA MET A 217 8.66 1.18 -17.16
C MET A 217 9.87 1.42 -16.27
N GLY A 218 11.00 0.74 -16.54
CA GLY A 218 12.23 0.91 -15.79
C GLY A 218 12.81 2.33 -15.86
N LEU A 219 12.62 3.04 -16.98
CA LEU A 219 13.04 4.45 -17.10
C LEU A 219 12.18 5.34 -16.19
N THR A 220 10.86 5.21 -16.27
CA THR A 220 9.94 5.96 -15.39
C THR A 220 10.22 5.66 -13.92
N ALA A 221 10.34 4.38 -13.56
CA ALA A 221 10.66 3.95 -12.20
C ALA A 221 11.96 4.58 -11.68
N THR A 222 13.01 4.60 -12.50
CA THR A 222 14.31 5.18 -12.13
C THR A 222 14.23 6.69 -11.96
N VAL A 223 13.58 7.40 -12.88
CA VAL A 223 13.44 8.87 -12.83
C VAL A 223 12.64 9.28 -11.60
N VAL A 224 11.48 8.68 -11.39
CA VAL A 224 10.60 9.05 -10.26
C VAL A 224 11.22 8.69 -8.92
N MET A 225 11.72 7.44 -8.76
CA MET A 225 12.37 7.01 -7.52
C MET A 225 13.61 7.86 -7.21
N GLY A 226 14.46 8.12 -8.21
CA GLY A 226 15.63 8.97 -8.05
C GLY A 226 15.27 10.39 -7.63
N THR A 227 14.19 10.95 -8.18
CA THR A 227 13.71 12.29 -7.84
C THR A 227 13.19 12.35 -6.41
N VAL A 228 12.37 11.37 -5.98
CA VAL A 228 11.84 11.31 -4.60
C VAL A 228 12.99 11.17 -3.60
N LEU A 229 13.94 10.27 -3.86
CA LEU A 229 15.12 10.10 -3.01
C LEU A 229 15.93 11.41 -2.87
N LEU A 230 16.09 12.13 -3.97
CA LEU A 230 16.92 13.34 -3.99
C LEU A 230 16.39 14.42 -3.02
N TYR A 231 15.09 14.76 -3.10
CA TYR A 231 14.58 15.83 -2.24
C TYR A 231 14.27 15.37 -0.81
N THR A 232 13.83 14.11 -0.62
CA THR A 232 13.55 13.55 0.71
C THR A 232 14.85 13.38 1.52
N ALA A 233 15.96 12.98 0.85
CA ALA A 233 17.25 12.87 1.51
C ALA A 233 17.80 14.21 2.02
N VAL A 234 17.38 15.34 1.43
CA VAL A 234 17.79 16.69 1.84
C VAL A 234 16.89 17.23 2.94
N GLY A 235 15.57 17.04 2.83
CA GLY A 235 14.58 17.81 3.58
C GLY A 235 13.82 17.05 4.66
N GLY A 236 13.99 15.73 4.82
CA GLY A 236 13.33 14.96 5.87
C GLY A 236 11.81 15.13 5.91
N LEU A 237 11.23 14.91 7.10
CA LEU A 237 9.76 14.97 7.30
C LEU A 237 9.18 16.38 7.08
N ARG A 238 9.89 17.44 7.42
CA ARG A 238 9.39 18.81 7.21
C ARG A 238 9.18 19.15 5.74
N ALA A 239 10.11 18.71 4.89
CA ALA A 239 9.98 18.92 3.45
C ALA A 239 8.85 18.06 2.87
N SER A 240 8.70 16.80 3.32
CA SER A 240 7.57 15.95 2.94
C SER A 240 6.22 16.59 3.32
N ILE A 241 6.05 17.08 4.54
CA ILE A 241 4.81 17.79 4.96
C ILE A 241 4.57 19.07 4.12
N PHE A 242 5.62 19.76 3.70
CA PHE A 242 5.47 20.94 2.84
C PHE A 242 5.04 20.56 1.43
N THR A 243 5.71 19.57 0.83
CA THR A 243 5.37 19.06 -0.51
C THR A 243 3.95 18.48 -0.54
N ASP A 244 3.53 17.75 0.49
CA ASP A 244 2.16 17.26 0.66
C ASP A 244 1.11 18.37 0.55
N LYS A 245 1.36 19.52 1.20
CA LYS A 245 0.44 20.67 1.15
C LYS A 245 0.34 21.29 -0.25
N VAL A 246 1.41 21.27 -1.01
CA VAL A 246 1.41 21.74 -2.41
C VAL A 246 0.71 20.70 -3.30
N GLN A 247 1.04 19.43 -3.11
CA GLN A 247 0.51 18.33 -3.90
C GLN A 247 -0.99 18.17 -3.74
N ILE A 248 -1.55 18.32 -2.53
CA ILE A 248 -3.00 18.20 -2.30
C ILE A 248 -3.82 19.26 -3.07
N LEU A 249 -3.24 20.44 -3.31
CA LEU A 249 -3.84 21.49 -4.14
C LEU A 249 -3.90 21.11 -5.63
N ILE A 250 -3.07 20.17 -6.06
CA ILE A 250 -3.07 19.61 -7.41
C ILE A 250 -3.95 18.35 -7.44
N ILE A 251 -3.77 17.46 -6.49
CA ILE A 251 -4.43 16.15 -6.42
C ILE A 251 -5.96 16.30 -6.40
N VAL A 252 -6.49 17.09 -5.46
CA VAL A 252 -7.94 17.18 -5.26
C VAL A 252 -8.68 17.74 -6.48
N PRO A 253 -8.31 18.91 -7.04
CA PRO A 253 -8.99 19.43 -8.23
C PRO A 253 -8.86 18.52 -9.44
N MET A 254 -7.68 17.91 -9.65
CA MET A 254 -7.45 17.04 -10.81
C MET A 254 -8.19 15.69 -10.69
N LEU A 255 -8.28 15.10 -9.49
CA LEU A 255 -9.10 13.91 -9.28
C LEU A 255 -10.59 14.22 -9.49
N LEU A 256 -11.08 15.35 -9.00
CA LEU A 256 -12.48 15.74 -9.24
C LEU A 256 -12.75 16.01 -10.73
N ALA A 257 -11.83 16.64 -11.44
CA ALA A 257 -11.92 16.81 -12.89
C ALA A 257 -11.91 15.46 -13.63
N LEU A 258 -11.02 14.54 -13.22
CA LEU A 258 -10.97 13.18 -13.77
C LEU A 258 -12.29 12.44 -13.57
N VAL A 259 -12.87 12.53 -12.36
CA VAL A 259 -14.18 11.94 -12.06
C VAL A 259 -15.26 12.54 -12.97
N ALA A 260 -15.34 13.87 -13.08
CA ALA A 260 -16.35 14.53 -13.91
C ALA A 260 -16.23 14.13 -15.39
N ILE A 261 -15.01 14.14 -15.93
CA ILE A 261 -14.75 13.76 -17.33
C ILE A 261 -15.03 12.27 -17.54
N GLY A 262 -14.51 11.40 -16.69
CA GLY A 262 -14.65 9.96 -16.83
C GLY A 262 -16.10 9.49 -16.74
N TRP A 263 -16.89 10.07 -15.83
CA TRP A 263 -18.33 9.78 -15.74
C TRP A 263 -19.11 10.30 -16.95
N HIS A 264 -18.72 11.45 -17.49
CA HIS A 264 -19.31 11.94 -18.74
C HIS A 264 -19.04 10.97 -19.90
N VAL A 265 -17.81 10.50 -20.04
CA VAL A 265 -17.40 9.49 -21.04
C VAL A 265 -18.17 8.18 -20.86
N ALA A 266 -18.38 7.73 -19.62
CA ALA A 266 -19.12 6.50 -19.32
C ALA A 266 -20.64 6.61 -19.58
N GLY A 267 -21.15 7.77 -19.97
CA GLY A 267 -22.60 8.01 -20.18
C GLY A 267 -23.37 8.30 -18.89
N GLY A 268 -22.68 8.71 -17.84
CA GLY A 268 -23.24 9.06 -16.54
C GLY A 268 -23.65 7.85 -15.70
N ALA A 269 -24.12 8.13 -14.48
CA ALA A 269 -24.51 7.09 -13.53
C ALA A 269 -25.67 6.21 -14.05
N SER A 270 -26.68 6.81 -14.69
CA SER A 270 -27.83 6.08 -15.25
C SER A 270 -27.40 5.14 -16.39
N GLY A 271 -26.52 5.59 -17.29
CA GLY A 271 -26.03 4.76 -18.39
C GLY A 271 -25.22 3.56 -17.90
N VAL A 272 -24.37 3.76 -16.90
CA VAL A 272 -23.59 2.69 -16.28
C VAL A 272 -24.48 1.70 -15.53
N THR A 273 -25.39 2.17 -14.67
CA THR A 273 -26.24 1.28 -13.86
C THR A 273 -27.21 0.46 -14.73
N THR A 274 -27.81 1.04 -15.78
CA THR A 274 -28.69 0.30 -16.70
C THR A 274 -27.93 -0.85 -17.38
N ARG A 275 -26.77 -0.57 -17.96
CA ARG A 275 -25.96 -1.61 -18.64
C ARG A 275 -25.42 -2.66 -17.67
N LEU A 276 -25.02 -2.25 -16.47
CA LEU A 276 -24.51 -3.17 -15.46
C LEU A 276 -25.62 -4.07 -14.93
N ALA A 277 -26.86 -3.56 -14.77
CA ALA A 277 -28.02 -4.35 -14.38
C ALA A 277 -28.37 -5.45 -15.39
N GLU A 278 -28.10 -5.20 -16.69
CA GLU A 278 -28.29 -6.19 -17.74
C GLU A 278 -27.15 -7.21 -17.81
N LYS A 279 -25.88 -6.77 -17.64
CA LYS A 279 -24.70 -7.62 -17.86
C LYS A 279 -24.20 -8.35 -16.61
N ALA A 280 -24.16 -7.66 -15.49
CA ALA A 280 -23.58 -8.16 -14.23
C ALA A 280 -24.36 -7.63 -13.01
N PRO A 281 -25.65 -7.95 -12.85
CA PRO A 281 -26.49 -7.41 -11.78
C PRO A 281 -25.95 -7.69 -10.38
N ALA A 282 -25.21 -8.79 -10.19
CA ALA A 282 -24.58 -9.12 -8.90
C ALA A 282 -23.62 -8.03 -8.40
N LEU A 283 -22.94 -7.29 -9.29
CA LEU A 283 -22.03 -6.22 -8.89
C LEU A 283 -22.75 -4.99 -8.32
N LEU A 284 -24.06 -4.84 -8.59
CA LEU A 284 -24.91 -3.80 -8.01
C LEU A 284 -25.60 -4.25 -6.73
N ASP A 285 -25.63 -5.56 -6.43
CA ASP A 285 -26.32 -6.11 -5.28
C ASP A 285 -25.47 -5.94 -4.02
N PHE A 286 -25.98 -5.15 -3.08
CA PHE A 286 -25.35 -4.94 -1.77
C PHE A 286 -25.36 -6.21 -0.89
N SER A 287 -26.16 -7.21 -1.22
CA SER A 287 -26.28 -8.47 -0.48
C SER A 287 -25.52 -9.62 -1.15
N ASP A 288 -24.84 -9.37 -2.29
CA ASP A 288 -24.02 -10.39 -2.94
C ASP A 288 -22.93 -10.92 -2.01
N ALA A 289 -22.94 -12.23 -1.77
CA ALA A 289 -22.01 -12.84 -0.83
C ALA A 289 -20.54 -12.70 -1.24
N GLY A 290 -20.26 -12.77 -2.54
CA GLY A 290 -18.92 -12.58 -3.08
C GLY A 290 -18.42 -11.16 -2.87
N GLY A 291 -19.26 -10.18 -3.18
CA GLY A 291 -18.96 -8.75 -2.96
C GLY A 291 -18.77 -8.40 -1.49
N LEU A 292 -19.65 -8.91 -0.61
CA LEU A 292 -19.51 -8.73 0.84
C LEU A 292 -18.22 -9.34 1.38
N LYS A 293 -17.85 -10.54 0.89
CA LYS A 293 -16.59 -11.19 1.23
C LYS A 293 -15.40 -10.36 0.79
N ALA A 294 -15.41 -9.82 -0.42
CA ALA A 294 -14.39 -8.93 -0.94
C ALA A 294 -14.28 -7.64 -0.11
N GLY A 295 -15.43 -7.00 0.19
CA GLY A 295 -15.47 -5.80 1.02
C GLY A 295 -14.92 -6.02 2.42
N ALA A 296 -15.29 -7.12 3.06
CA ALA A 296 -14.76 -7.52 4.37
C ALA A 296 -13.24 -7.77 4.31
N THR A 297 -12.76 -8.38 3.24
CA THR A 297 -11.32 -8.60 3.02
C THR A 297 -10.56 -7.29 2.99
N PHE A 298 -10.97 -6.34 2.15
CA PHE A 298 -10.31 -5.02 2.06
C PHE A 298 -10.39 -4.25 3.39
N PHE A 299 -11.54 -4.28 4.06
CA PHE A 299 -11.68 -3.62 5.35
C PHE A 299 -10.69 -4.17 6.38
N VAL A 300 -10.60 -5.49 6.53
CA VAL A 300 -9.72 -6.15 7.51
C VAL A 300 -8.25 -5.95 7.14
N ALA A 301 -7.90 -6.18 5.87
CA ALA A 301 -6.54 -6.04 5.36
C ALA A 301 -5.98 -4.64 5.62
N ILE A 302 -6.66 -3.62 5.15
CA ILE A 302 -6.19 -2.22 5.21
C ILE A 302 -6.19 -1.69 6.66
N LEU A 303 -7.23 -2.02 7.47
CA LEU A 303 -7.26 -1.65 8.89
C LEU A 303 -6.02 -2.12 9.62
N LEU A 304 -5.71 -3.41 9.49
CA LEU A 304 -4.64 -4.04 10.27
C LEU A 304 -3.25 -3.67 9.77
N THR A 305 -3.13 -3.22 8.53
CA THR A 305 -1.87 -2.79 7.93
C THR A 305 -1.57 -1.32 8.18
N GLY A 306 -2.53 -0.44 7.95
CA GLY A 306 -2.30 1.00 8.03
C GLY A 306 -1.91 1.49 9.44
N ILE A 307 -2.17 0.71 10.49
CA ILE A 307 -1.69 1.00 11.85
C ILE A 307 -0.18 0.76 12.03
N PHE A 308 0.48 0.04 11.11
CA PHE A 308 1.94 -0.13 11.09
C PHE A 308 2.66 0.96 10.29
N HIS A 309 1.94 1.76 9.52
CA HIS A 309 2.54 2.78 8.67
C HIS A 309 3.28 3.83 9.51
N GLN A 310 4.62 3.80 9.48
CA GLN A 310 5.47 4.68 10.31
C GLN A 310 5.25 6.17 10.00
N GLY A 311 4.87 6.54 8.79
CA GLY A 311 4.49 7.91 8.43
C GLY A 311 3.31 8.43 9.27
N ASN A 312 2.34 7.59 9.63
CA ASN A 312 1.25 7.96 10.52
C ASN A 312 1.78 8.22 11.96
N TRP A 313 2.71 7.40 12.44
CA TRP A 313 3.35 7.60 13.75
C TRP A 313 4.16 8.89 13.80
N GLN A 314 4.89 9.23 12.74
CA GLN A 314 5.58 10.52 12.64
C GLN A 314 4.59 11.70 12.76
N ARG A 315 3.43 11.63 12.09
CA ARG A 315 2.41 12.68 12.13
C ARG A 315 1.70 12.78 13.49
N ILE A 316 1.62 11.69 14.24
CA ILE A 316 1.16 11.70 15.63
C ILE A 316 2.06 12.59 16.48
N TYR A 317 3.38 12.48 16.37
CA TYR A 317 4.34 13.29 17.12
C TYR A 317 4.51 14.70 16.53
N ALA A 318 4.32 14.88 15.22
CA ALA A 318 4.38 16.19 14.56
C ALA A 318 3.23 17.11 14.95
N ALA A 319 2.05 16.59 15.30
CA ALA A 319 0.89 17.38 15.70
C ALA A 319 1.16 18.17 16.99
N ARG A 320 0.70 19.43 17.05
CA ARG A 320 0.93 20.33 18.20
C ARG A 320 0.34 19.82 19.51
N SER A 321 -0.83 19.20 19.42
CA SER A 321 -1.54 18.65 20.56
C SER A 321 -2.23 17.33 20.21
N ILE A 322 -2.66 16.57 21.24
CA ILE A 322 -3.49 15.37 21.04
C ILE A 322 -4.80 15.73 20.34
N GLN A 323 -5.37 16.89 20.62
CA GLN A 323 -6.62 17.34 19.97
C GLN A 323 -6.41 17.66 18.50
N ASP A 324 -5.30 18.34 18.14
CA ASP A 324 -4.97 18.65 16.76
C ASP A 324 -4.67 17.37 15.96
N MET A 325 -3.98 16.42 16.58
CA MET A 325 -3.77 15.08 16.03
C MET A 325 -5.12 14.41 15.74
N GLN A 326 -6.00 14.31 16.74
CA GLN A 326 -7.29 13.62 16.58
C GLN A 326 -8.16 14.29 15.49
N ARG A 327 -8.21 15.62 15.44
CA ARG A 327 -8.96 16.35 14.39
C ARG A 327 -8.37 16.09 13.00
N GLY A 328 -7.04 16.14 12.87
CA GLY A 328 -6.36 15.90 11.60
C GLY A 328 -6.58 14.47 11.09
N PHE A 329 -6.43 13.46 11.95
CA PHE A 329 -6.63 12.06 11.60
C PHE A 329 -8.10 11.75 11.28
N LEU A 330 -9.06 12.29 12.04
CA LEU A 330 -10.49 12.10 11.76
C LEU A 330 -10.88 12.71 10.41
N LEU A 331 -10.50 13.96 10.17
CA LEU A 331 -10.80 14.65 8.91
C LEU A 331 -10.11 13.95 7.73
N GLY A 332 -8.84 13.55 7.88
CA GLY A 332 -8.11 12.78 6.86
C GLY A 332 -8.82 11.48 6.52
N GLY A 333 -9.19 10.70 7.53
CA GLY A 333 -9.91 9.45 7.34
C GLY A 333 -11.26 9.64 6.64
N LEU A 334 -12.06 10.60 7.08
CA LEU A 334 -13.37 10.88 6.46
C LEU A 334 -13.23 11.33 5.00
N MET A 335 -12.22 12.14 4.69
CA MET A 335 -12.02 12.65 3.33
C MET A 335 -11.42 11.65 2.35
N VAL A 336 -10.75 10.59 2.80
CA VAL A 336 -10.27 9.50 1.92
C VAL A 336 -11.45 8.72 1.32
N VAL A 337 -12.54 8.53 2.08
CA VAL A 337 -13.69 7.71 1.66
C VAL A 337 -14.28 8.13 0.32
N PRO A 338 -14.67 9.40 0.08
CA PRO A 338 -15.26 9.79 -1.20
C PRO A 338 -14.32 9.57 -2.39
N PHE A 339 -13.00 9.77 -2.23
CA PHE A 339 -12.06 9.54 -3.33
C PHE A 339 -11.96 8.06 -3.69
N ILE A 340 -11.86 7.17 -2.70
CA ILE A 340 -11.82 5.73 -2.95
C ILE A 340 -13.13 5.23 -3.57
N LEU A 341 -14.28 5.70 -3.06
CA LEU A 341 -15.59 5.36 -3.65
C LEU A 341 -15.66 5.79 -5.11
N LEU A 342 -15.32 7.06 -5.40
CA LEU A 342 -15.38 7.60 -6.76
C LEU A 342 -14.44 6.88 -7.73
N MET A 343 -13.22 6.53 -7.29
CA MET A 343 -12.28 5.76 -8.11
C MET A 343 -12.76 4.32 -8.31
N GLY A 344 -13.24 3.65 -7.27
CA GLY A 344 -13.76 2.28 -7.36
C GLY A 344 -14.93 2.15 -8.34
N LEU A 345 -15.82 3.15 -8.38
CA LEU A 345 -16.94 3.13 -9.33
C LEU A 345 -16.52 3.09 -10.81
N PHE A 346 -15.29 3.50 -11.16
CA PHE A 346 -14.78 3.34 -12.53
C PHE A 346 -14.57 1.88 -12.93
N GLY A 347 -14.30 0.97 -11.99
CA GLY A 347 -14.26 -0.46 -12.26
C GLY A 347 -15.62 -1.01 -12.67
N LEU A 348 -16.69 -0.56 -12.01
CA LEU A 348 -18.07 -0.90 -12.41
C LEU A 348 -18.41 -0.34 -13.79
N ALA A 349 -18.01 0.90 -14.08
CA ALA A 349 -18.20 1.51 -15.38
C ALA A 349 -17.42 0.75 -16.48
N TRP A 350 -16.22 0.26 -16.19
CA TRP A 350 -15.44 -0.59 -17.09
C TRP A 350 -16.18 -1.89 -17.44
N VAL A 351 -16.76 -2.59 -16.43
CA VAL A 351 -17.58 -3.80 -16.67
C VAL A 351 -18.81 -3.48 -17.50
N ALA A 352 -19.49 -2.36 -17.22
CA ALA A 352 -20.70 -1.95 -17.97
C ALA A 352 -20.42 -1.63 -19.44
N MET A 353 -19.29 -1.00 -19.72
CA MET A 353 -18.94 -0.48 -21.06
C MET A 353 -18.13 -1.46 -21.90
N GLU A 354 -17.45 -2.43 -21.29
CA GLU A 354 -16.57 -3.42 -21.96
C GLU A 354 -15.57 -2.79 -22.95
N PRO A 355 -14.79 -1.79 -22.56
CA PRO A 355 -13.87 -1.11 -23.49
C PRO A 355 -12.69 -2.00 -23.91
N GLY A 356 -12.57 -3.20 -23.33
CA GLY A 356 -11.42 -4.09 -23.49
C GLY A 356 -10.28 -3.79 -22.53
N GLY A 357 -9.18 -4.53 -22.64
CA GLY A 357 -8.02 -4.42 -21.76
C GLY A 357 -8.17 -5.21 -20.47
N GLU A 358 -7.20 -5.07 -19.56
CA GLU A 358 -7.17 -5.75 -18.28
C GLU A 358 -7.85 -4.94 -17.18
N ALA A 359 -8.44 -5.64 -16.19
CA ALA A 359 -9.08 -5.03 -15.02
C ALA A 359 -8.11 -4.15 -14.20
N SER A 360 -6.82 -4.48 -14.18
CA SER A 360 -5.77 -3.72 -13.51
C SER A 360 -5.60 -2.28 -14.02
N VAL A 361 -6.08 -1.98 -15.24
CA VAL A 361 -6.07 -0.65 -15.87
C VAL A 361 -7.46 -0.14 -16.22
N ALA A 362 -8.51 -0.65 -15.57
CA ALA A 362 -9.91 -0.40 -15.86
C ALA A 362 -10.27 1.08 -16.05
N LEU A 363 -9.82 1.96 -15.15
CA LEU A 363 -10.03 3.40 -15.26
C LEU A 363 -9.48 3.96 -16.57
N PHE A 364 -8.26 3.61 -16.90
CA PHE A 364 -7.56 4.15 -18.07
C PHE A 364 -8.11 3.59 -19.37
N ALA A 365 -8.44 2.30 -19.41
CA ALA A 365 -9.09 1.66 -20.56
C ALA A 365 -10.43 2.32 -20.90
N LEU A 366 -11.18 2.76 -19.90
CA LEU A 366 -12.44 3.47 -20.08
C LEU A 366 -12.25 4.91 -20.55
N VAL A 367 -11.32 5.63 -19.96
CA VAL A 367 -11.25 7.10 -20.07
C VAL A 367 -10.32 7.54 -21.21
N MET A 368 -9.13 6.95 -21.33
CA MET A 368 -8.09 7.42 -22.25
C MET A 368 -8.46 7.42 -23.73
N PRO A 369 -9.16 6.41 -24.30
CA PRO A 369 -9.51 6.42 -25.72
C PRO A 369 -10.38 7.60 -26.15
N ASN A 370 -11.07 8.22 -25.19
CA ASN A 370 -12.02 9.30 -25.40
C ASN A 370 -11.47 10.70 -25.07
N LEU A 371 -10.19 10.79 -24.69
CA LEU A 371 -9.58 12.06 -24.30
C LEU A 371 -8.68 12.62 -25.40
N PRO A 372 -8.70 13.95 -25.62
CA PRO A 372 -7.70 14.58 -26.45
C PRO A 372 -6.31 14.52 -25.78
N ALA A 373 -5.25 14.43 -26.58
CA ALA A 373 -3.88 14.24 -26.10
C ALA A 373 -3.42 15.26 -25.03
N TRP A 374 -3.88 16.52 -25.13
CA TRP A 374 -3.53 17.55 -24.15
C TRP A 374 -4.17 17.32 -22.77
N VAL A 375 -5.37 16.68 -22.71
CA VAL A 375 -5.99 16.27 -21.42
C VAL A 375 -5.25 15.05 -20.87
N ALA A 376 -4.87 14.11 -21.73
CA ALA A 376 -4.11 12.94 -21.34
C ALA A 376 -2.76 13.33 -20.72
N LEU A 377 -2.10 14.40 -21.20
CA LEU A 377 -0.88 14.94 -20.58
C LEU A 377 -1.08 15.36 -19.12
N ALA A 378 -2.27 15.78 -18.71
CA ALA A 378 -2.57 16.18 -17.34
C ALA A 378 -2.48 15.01 -16.33
N PHE A 379 -2.55 13.76 -16.80
CA PHE A 379 -2.32 12.59 -15.93
C PHE A 379 -0.87 12.50 -15.41
N ILE A 380 0.10 13.07 -16.12
CA ILE A 380 1.50 13.06 -15.67
C ILE A 380 1.68 13.84 -14.37
N PRO A 381 1.33 15.14 -14.29
CA PRO A 381 1.45 15.88 -13.02
C PRO A 381 0.52 15.35 -11.93
N LEU A 382 -0.66 14.81 -12.26
CA LEU A 382 -1.53 14.15 -11.30
C LEU A 382 -0.86 12.89 -10.72
N GLY A 383 -0.42 11.97 -11.57
CA GLY A 383 0.25 10.74 -11.15
C GLY A 383 1.53 11.02 -10.35
N LEU A 384 2.32 12.02 -10.77
CA LEU A 384 3.50 12.44 -10.03
C LEU A 384 3.15 13.04 -8.67
N ALA A 385 2.13 13.89 -8.57
CA ALA A 385 1.70 14.45 -7.29
C ALA A 385 1.24 13.35 -6.33
N LEU A 386 0.45 12.38 -6.82
CA LEU A 386 -0.01 11.23 -6.05
C LEU A 386 1.16 10.35 -5.57
N VAL A 387 2.02 9.94 -6.49
CA VAL A 387 3.15 9.04 -6.16
C VAL A 387 4.17 9.71 -5.25
N MET A 388 4.46 10.99 -5.48
CA MET A 388 5.52 11.66 -4.73
C MET A 388 5.10 11.95 -3.29
N SER A 389 3.81 12.16 -3.00
CA SER A 389 3.31 12.37 -1.64
C SER A 389 3.33 11.10 -0.78
N SER A 390 3.00 9.95 -1.37
CA SER A 390 3.07 8.66 -0.65
C SER A 390 4.49 8.12 -0.57
N ALA A 391 5.26 8.16 -1.66
CA ALA A 391 6.62 7.66 -1.69
C ALA A 391 7.58 8.47 -0.80
N ASP A 392 7.48 9.80 -0.75
CA ASP A 392 8.34 10.60 0.15
C ASP A 392 8.01 10.35 1.63
N THR A 393 6.74 10.12 1.94
CA THR A 393 6.30 9.72 3.27
C THR A 393 6.90 8.35 3.65
N ALA A 394 6.83 7.36 2.76
CA ALA A 394 7.41 6.04 3.00
C ALA A 394 8.94 6.10 3.16
N ILE A 395 9.64 6.89 2.34
CA ILE A 395 11.09 7.11 2.45
C ILE A 395 11.45 7.84 3.75
N SER A 396 10.70 8.88 4.13
CA SER A 396 10.89 9.58 5.40
C SER A 396 10.67 8.64 6.59
N ALA A 397 9.64 7.80 6.51
CA ALA A 397 9.29 6.81 7.52
C ALA A 397 10.42 5.81 7.76
N ILE A 398 10.95 5.17 6.71
CA ILE A 398 12.04 4.20 6.86
C ILE A 398 13.35 4.87 7.24
N THR A 399 13.61 6.08 6.75
CA THR A 399 14.79 6.87 7.15
C THR A 399 14.75 7.15 8.65
N SER A 400 13.58 7.48 9.21
CA SER A 400 13.42 7.72 10.64
C SER A 400 13.66 6.46 11.47
N ILE A 401 13.13 5.31 11.04
CA ILE A 401 13.37 4.02 11.70
C ILE A 401 14.90 3.74 11.75
N ILE A 402 15.58 3.85 10.60
CA ILE A 402 17.01 3.56 10.52
C ILE A 402 17.84 4.55 11.38
N ALA A 403 17.48 5.83 11.37
CA ALA A 403 18.21 6.84 12.14
C ALA A 403 18.03 6.64 13.65
N VAL A 404 16.81 6.40 14.11
CA VAL A 404 16.46 6.22 15.54
C VAL A 404 16.99 4.89 16.08
N ASP A 405 16.76 3.79 15.36
CA ASP A 405 17.24 2.47 15.77
C ASP A 405 18.77 2.40 15.65
N GLY A 406 19.35 3.04 14.63
CA GLY A 406 20.79 3.20 14.49
C GLY A 406 21.42 3.97 15.64
N ALA A 407 20.75 4.99 16.17
CA ALA A 407 21.22 5.73 17.36
C ALA A 407 21.27 4.87 18.62
N ARG A 408 20.43 3.84 18.72
CA ARG A 408 20.44 2.87 19.82
C ARG A 408 21.52 1.81 19.66
N LEU A 409 21.73 1.34 18.43
CA LEU A 409 22.76 0.33 18.12
C LEU A 409 24.17 0.94 18.14
N LEU A 410 24.30 2.21 17.82
CA LEU A 410 25.54 2.98 17.75
C LEU A 410 25.44 4.23 18.64
N PRO A 411 25.44 4.11 19.97
CA PRO A 411 25.16 5.23 20.89
C PRO A 411 26.16 6.39 20.78
N GLN A 412 27.38 6.12 20.33
CA GLN A 412 28.45 7.13 20.17
C GLN A 412 28.49 7.73 18.75
N ALA A 413 27.62 7.26 17.83
CA ALA A 413 27.62 7.83 16.49
C ALA A 413 26.99 9.23 16.47
N PRO A 414 27.63 10.21 15.83
CA PRO A 414 27.06 11.54 15.68
C PRO A 414 25.83 11.50 14.76
N PRO A 415 24.86 12.41 14.95
CA PRO A 415 23.61 12.46 14.15
C PRO A 415 23.86 12.45 12.64
N ALA A 416 24.88 13.16 12.18
CA ALA A 416 25.25 13.20 10.74
C ALA A 416 25.65 11.83 10.18
N ARG A 417 26.28 10.96 10.99
CA ARG A 417 26.63 9.59 10.58
C ARG A 417 25.39 8.70 10.49
N LEU A 418 24.45 8.84 11.43
CA LEU A 418 23.19 8.10 11.44
C LEU A 418 22.35 8.45 10.21
N LEU A 419 22.21 9.74 9.88
CA LEU A 419 21.51 10.20 8.68
C LEU A 419 22.19 9.72 7.40
N ARG A 420 23.52 9.72 7.34
CA ARG A 420 24.25 9.19 6.17
C ARG A 420 23.99 7.70 6.00
N LEU A 421 24.03 6.93 7.08
CA LEU A 421 23.71 5.49 7.07
C LEU A 421 22.29 5.25 6.59
N ALA A 422 21.31 6.00 7.12
CA ALA A 422 19.92 5.88 6.71
C ALA A 422 19.75 6.17 5.21
N ARG A 423 20.36 7.23 4.68
CA ARG A 423 20.34 7.56 3.25
C ARG A 423 20.91 6.45 2.37
N ILE A 424 22.04 5.84 2.79
CA ILE A 424 22.64 4.71 2.05
C ILE A 424 21.72 3.50 2.05
N LEU A 425 21.15 3.14 3.20
CA LEU A 425 20.26 1.97 3.30
C LEU A 425 18.97 2.17 2.50
N VAL A 426 18.40 3.37 2.49
CA VAL A 426 17.24 3.69 1.65
C VAL A 426 17.59 3.64 0.16
N LEU A 427 18.78 4.12 -0.23
CA LEU A 427 19.25 3.99 -1.62
C LEU A 427 19.41 2.52 -2.03
N VAL A 428 19.93 1.67 -1.14
CA VAL A 428 20.03 0.22 -1.37
C VAL A 428 18.65 -0.41 -1.52
N LEU A 429 17.67 0.01 -0.70
CA LEU A 429 16.28 -0.46 -0.79
C LEU A 429 15.61 -0.02 -2.11
N ALA A 430 15.96 1.16 -2.63
CA ALA A 430 15.40 1.66 -3.88
C ALA A 430 15.74 0.79 -5.10
N ILE A 431 16.87 0.10 -5.08
CA ILE A 431 17.30 -0.76 -6.21
C ILE A 431 16.28 -1.88 -6.46
N PRO A 432 15.95 -2.77 -5.49
CA PRO A 432 14.95 -3.79 -5.71
C PRO A 432 13.55 -3.22 -5.95
N VAL A 433 13.20 -2.06 -5.38
CA VAL A 433 11.94 -1.37 -5.70
C VAL A 433 11.83 -1.08 -7.19
N VAL A 434 12.82 -0.44 -7.79
CA VAL A 434 12.85 -0.11 -9.22
C VAL A 434 12.82 -1.38 -10.08
N VAL A 435 13.57 -2.42 -9.70
CA VAL A 435 13.63 -3.69 -10.44
C VAL A 435 12.27 -4.39 -10.45
N VAL A 436 11.57 -4.45 -9.31
CA VAL A 436 10.26 -5.09 -9.22
C VAL A 436 9.18 -4.22 -9.88
N ALA A 437 9.22 -2.91 -9.69
CA ALA A 437 8.27 -1.99 -10.31
C ALA A 437 8.33 -2.03 -11.85
N ALA A 438 9.52 -2.24 -12.41
CA ALA A 438 9.70 -2.37 -13.85
C ALA A 438 9.02 -3.62 -14.47
N GLN A 439 8.54 -4.57 -13.64
CA GLN A 439 7.85 -5.78 -14.10
C GLN A 439 6.35 -5.58 -14.30
N GLY A 440 5.76 -4.48 -13.83
CA GLY A 440 4.35 -4.15 -14.01
C GLY A 440 3.37 -5.11 -13.31
N LEU A 441 3.72 -5.57 -12.11
CA LEU A 441 2.83 -6.43 -11.32
C LEU A 441 1.55 -5.67 -10.90
N SER A 442 0.45 -6.41 -10.66
CA SER A 442 -0.80 -5.80 -10.15
C SER A 442 -0.54 -5.07 -8.83
N VAL A 443 -0.90 -3.78 -8.81
CA VAL A 443 -0.76 -2.92 -7.63
C VAL A 443 -1.59 -3.45 -6.47
N LEU A 444 -2.82 -3.95 -6.76
CA LEU A 444 -3.69 -4.54 -5.76
C LEU A 444 -3.07 -5.79 -5.10
N TYR A 445 -2.51 -6.69 -5.91
CA TYR A 445 -1.89 -7.92 -5.40
C TYR A 445 -0.66 -7.63 -4.51
N LEU A 446 0.16 -6.65 -4.89
CA LEU A 446 1.31 -6.22 -4.09
C LEU A 446 0.87 -5.79 -2.68
N PHE A 447 -0.16 -4.96 -2.57
CA PHE A 447 -0.68 -4.53 -1.27
C PHE A 447 -1.21 -5.70 -0.44
N LEU A 448 -2.06 -6.58 -1.02
CA LEU A 448 -2.63 -7.71 -0.30
C LEU A 448 -1.57 -8.62 0.33
N LEU A 449 -0.42 -8.79 -0.34
CA LEU A 449 0.69 -9.59 0.19
C LEU A 449 1.32 -8.96 1.45
N ALA A 450 1.55 -7.65 1.44
CA ALA A 450 2.10 -6.94 2.60
C ALA A 450 1.09 -6.86 3.75
N ASP A 451 -0.18 -6.67 3.42
CA ASP A 451 -1.28 -6.54 4.37
C ASP A 451 -1.42 -7.79 5.25
N LEU A 452 -1.24 -8.98 4.67
CA LEU A 452 -1.32 -10.23 5.42
C LEU A 452 -0.30 -10.31 6.56
N LEU A 453 0.94 -9.88 6.29
CA LEU A 453 2.01 -9.93 7.30
C LEU A 453 1.71 -8.97 8.46
N CYS A 454 1.22 -7.78 8.16
CA CYS A 454 0.81 -6.80 9.15
C CYS A 454 -0.40 -7.29 9.96
N ALA A 455 -1.38 -7.93 9.31
CA ALA A 455 -2.58 -8.45 9.98
C ALA A 455 -2.24 -9.44 11.10
N ALA A 456 -1.27 -10.34 10.88
CA ALA A 456 -0.83 -11.30 11.88
C ALA A 456 -0.14 -10.65 13.10
N ALA A 457 0.54 -9.52 12.89
CA ALA A 457 1.25 -8.81 13.94
C ALA A 457 0.37 -7.79 14.70
N ALA A 458 -0.75 -7.34 14.13
CA ALA A 458 -1.53 -6.22 14.63
C ALA A 458 -1.98 -6.40 16.08
N PHE A 459 -2.71 -7.46 16.36
CA PHE A 459 -3.22 -7.71 17.72
C PHE A 459 -2.08 -7.89 18.74
N PRO A 460 -1.07 -8.76 18.53
CA PRO A 460 0.02 -8.94 19.50
C PRO A 460 0.80 -7.66 19.78
N VAL A 461 1.08 -6.86 18.75
CA VAL A 461 1.84 -5.60 18.90
C VAL A 461 1.05 -4.59 19.72
N PHE A 462 -0.18 -4.26 19.32
CA PHE A 462 -0.90 -3.15 19.92
C PHE A 462 -1.57 -3.48 21.26
N LEU A 463 -1.75 -4.78 21.57
CA LEU A 463 -2.17 -5.21 22.90
C LEU A 463 -1.20 -4.73 23.99
N GLY A 464 0.08 -4.59 23.68
CA GLY A 464 1.08 -4.11 24.61
C GLY A 464 0.94 -2.67 25.11
N LEU A 465 0.18 -1.84 24.39
CA LEU A 465 -0.16 -0.49 24.83
C LEU A 465 -1.15 -0.48 26.02
N TYR A 466 -1.90 -1.56 26.18
CA TYR A 466 -3.00 -1.66 27.15
C TYR A 466 -2.77 -2.74 28.20
N SER A 467 -2.06 -3.81 27.87
CA SER A 467 -1.86 -4.97 28.74
C SER A 467 -0.48 -5.00 29.37
N ARG A 468 -0.40 -4.87 30.71
CA ARG A 468 0.86 -5.00 31.46
C ARG A 468 1.42 -6.42 31.51
N ARG A 469 0.58 -7.45 31.24
CA ARG A 469 0.93 -8.87 31.37
C ARG A 469 1.21 -9.59 30.05
N HIS A 470 1.20 -8.88 28.93
CA HIS A 470 1.50 -9.43 27.61
C HIS A 470 3.00 -9.26 27.33
N ASP A 471 3.76 -10.34 27.35
CA ASP A 471 5.23 -10.31 27.19
C ASP A 471 5.68 -10.52 25.73
N GLY A 472 7.00 -10.35 25.50
CA GLY A 472 7.57 -10.45 24.14
C GLY A 472 7.50 -11.86 23.56
N VAL A 473 7.54 -12.90 24.39
CA VAL A 473 7.44 -14.30 23.93
C VAL A 473 6.02 -14.59 23.47
N ASP A 474 5.01 -14.14 24.24
CA ASP A 474 3.62 -14.31 23.86
C ASP A 474 3.30 -13.59 22.55
N ALA A 475 3.80 -12.35 22.39
CA ALA A 475 3.63 -11.58 21.17
C ALA A 475 4.28 -12.25 19.96
N LEU A 476 5.52 -12.75 20.12
CA LEU A 476 6.27 -13.43 19.08
C LEU A 476 5.57 -14.71 18.62
N VAL A 477 5.23 -15.60 19.57
CA VAL A 477 4.57 -16.88 19.25
C VAL A 477 3.21 -16.66 18.60
N ALA A 478 2.43 -15.71 19.11
CA ALA A 478 1.13 -15.38 18.54
C ALA A 478 1.26 -14.84 17.11
N THR A 479 2.21 -13.94 16.84
CA THR A 479 2.45 -13.40 15.50
C THR A 479 2.90 -14.49 14.53
N LEU A 480 3.85 -15.34 14.91
CA LEU A 480 4.32 -16.44 14.06
C LEU A 480 3.21 -17.45 13.75
N ALA A 481 2.36 -17.77 14.72
CA ALA A 481 1.21 -18.63 14.51
C ALA A 481 0.19 -18.00 13.53
N GLY A 482 -0.07 -16.70 13.66
CA GLY A 482 -0.93 -15.96 12.72
C GLY A 482 -0.37 -15.92 11.31
N LEU A 483 0.94 -15.66 11.17
CA LEU A 483 1.63 -15.71 9.88
C LEU A 483 1.51 -17.08 9.22
N ALA A 484 1.79 -18.15 9.96
CA ALA A 484 1.70 -19.51 9.44
C ALA A 484 0.27 -19.85 8.98
N ALA A 485 -0.74 -19.50 9.80
CA ALA A 485 -2.14 -19.78 9.50
C ALA A 485 -2.66 -18.95 8.31
N GLY A 486 -2.31 -17.67 8.25
CA GLY A 486 -2.70 -16.79 7.14
C GLY A 486 -2.04 -17.18 5.83
N LEU A 487 -0.72 -17.40 5.81
CA LEU A 487 0.02 -17.79 4.61
C LEU A 487 -0.42 -19.14 4.04
N TRP A 488 -0.90 -20.05 4.89
CA TRP A 488 -1.41 -21.34 4.43
C TRP A 488 -2.61 -21.21 3.51
N MET A 489 -3.50 -20.25 3.78
CA MET A 489 -4.72 -19.99 3.01
C MET A 489 -4.55 -18.90 1.95
N PHE A 490 -3.42 -18.18 1.96
CA PHE A 490 -3.20 -17.06 1.03
C PHE A 490 -3.06 -17.55 -0.41
N PRO A 491 -3.83 -17.02 -1.37
CA PRO A 491 -3.79 -17.48 -2.75
C PRO A 491 -2.42 -17.20 -3.38
N ARG A 492 -1.90 -18.20 -4.09
CA ARG A 492 -0.65 -18.06 -4.85
C ARG A 492 -0.88 -17.22 -6.11
N PRO A 493 0.17 -16.60 -6.66
CA PRO A 493 0.07 -15.89 -7.94
C PRO A 493 -0.62 -16.76 -9.01
N GLY A 494 -1.64 -16.21 -9.66
CA GLY A 494 -2.41 -16.94 -10.69
C GLY A 494 -3.57 -17.80 -10.18
N GLN A 495 -3.78 -17.86 -8.88
CA GLN A 495 -4.95 -18.53 -8.31
C GLN A 495 -6.11 -17.54 -8.10
N PRO A 496 -7.37 -18.03 -8.08
CA PRO A 496 -8.52 -17.23 -7.69
C PRO A 496 -8.34 -16.65 -6.27
N LEU A 497 -8.84 -15.42 -6.05
CA LEU A 497 -8.72 -14.71 -4.77
C LEU A 497 -9.81 -15.12 -3.75
N ASP A 498 -10.46 -16.26 -3.95
CA ASP A 498 -11.63 -16.70 -3.18
C ASP A 498 -11.35 -16.98 -1.70
N THR A 499 -10.10 -17.28 -1.34
CA THR A 499 -9.68 -17.60 0.03
C THR A 499 -9.03 -16.44 0.78
N LEU A 500 -9.06 -15.22 0.21
CA LEU A 500 -8.42 -14.05 0.83
C LEU A 500 -9.01 -13.71 2.20
N LEU A 501 -10.33 -13.66 2.32
CA LEU A 501 -10.97 -13.32 3.61
C LEU A 501 -10.57 -14.30 4.69
N GLU A 502 -10.62 -15.60 4.40
CA GLU A 502 -10.24 -16.65 5.33
C GLU A 502 -8.78 -16.52 5.73
N SER A 503 -7.89 -16.23 4.78
CA SER A 503 -6.48 -15.98 5.03
C SER A 503 -6.27 -14.82 6.01
N PHE A 504 -6.92 -13.66 5.76
CA PHE A 504 -6.84 -12.49 6.64
C PHE A 504 -7.47 -12.72 8.00
N LEU A 505 -8.61 -13.41 8.06
CA LEU A 505 -9.25 -13.77 9.33
C LEU A 505 -8.39 -14.72 10.16
N LEU A 506 -7.76 -15.72 9.53
CA LEU A 506 -6.82 -16.61 10.22
C LEU A 506 -5.59 -15.81 10.71
N ALA A 507 -5.01 -14.96 9.87
CA ALA A 507 -3.90 -14.09 10.27
C ALA A 507 -4.24 -13.21 11.48
N ALA A 508 -5.46 -12.66 11.52
CA ALA A 508 -5.91 -11.77 12.60
C ALA A 508 -6.40 -12.51 13.86
N CYS A 509 -7.16 -13.60 13.72
CA CYS A 509 -7.83 -14.27 14.84
C CYS A 509 -6.95 -15.33 15.53
N VAL A 510 -6.07 -16.03 14.80
CA VAL A 510 -5.16 -17.01 15.41
C VAL A 510 -4.25 -16.37 16.46
N PRO A 511 -3.65 -15.18 16.25
CA PRO A 511 -2.89 -14.49 17.29
C PRO A 511 -3.70 -14.20 18.56
N VAL A 512 -4.99 -13.87 18.42
CA VAL A 512 -5.89 -13.65 19.57
C VAL A 512 -6.06 -14.93 20.37
N ALA A 513 -6.39 -16.04 19.68
CA ALA A 513 -6.58 -17.34 20.31
C ALA A 513 -5.29 -17.84 20.99
N VAL A 514 -4.16 -17.74 20.31
CA VAL A 514 -2.85 -18.11 20.87
C VAL A 514 -2.49 -17.25 22.09
N THR A 515 -2.71 -15.94 22.02
CA THR A 515 -2.48 -15.05 23.18
C THR A 515 -3.38 -15.42 24.36
N ALA A 516 -4.65 -15.75 24.13
CA ALA A 516 -5.58 -16.22 25.17
C ALA A 516 -5.09 -17.55 25.78
N LEU A 517 -4.70 -18.50 24.96
CA LEU A 517 -4.14 -19.79 25.38
C LEU A 517 -2.87 -19.60 26.21
N MET A 518 -1.93 -18.79 25.75
CA MET A 518 -0.69 -18.51 26.48
C MET A 518 -0.98 -17.84 27.84
N ARG A 519 -2.02 -17.00 27.94
CA ARG A 519 -2.46 -16.43 29.21
C ARG A 519 -2.99 -17.46 30.20
N LEU A 520 -3.66 -18.49 29.71
CA LEU A 520 -4.18 -19.59 30.54
C LEU A 520 -3.05 -20.51 31.03
N LEU A 521 -2.09 -20.83 30.15
CA LEU A 521 -0.98 -21.74 30.43
C LEU A 521 0.10 -21.10 31.35
N ARG A 522 0.40 -19.84 31.13
CA ARG A 522 1.47 -19.11 31.85
C ARG A 522 0.88 -18.20 32.93
N ARG A 523 0.42 -18.76 34.02
CA ARG A 523 -0.27 -18.03 35.11
C ARG A 523 0.61 -17.02 35.87
N ARG A 524 1.93 -17.26 36.00
CA ARG A 524 2.87 -16.32 36.68
C ARG A 524 3.59 -15.47 35.64
N ARG A 525 3.26 -14.18 35.59
CA ARG A 525 3.89 -13.20 34.70
C ARG A 525 4.27 -11.95 35.47
N HIS A 526 5.44 -11.44 35.18
CA HIS A 526 5.80 -10.11 35.65
C HIS A 526 4.95 -9.07 34.90
N ALA A 527 4.35 -8.15 35.66
CA ALA A 527 3.64 -7.03 35.09
C ALA A 527 4.68 -5.98 34.64
N PHE A 528 4.66 -5.66 33.35
CA PHE A 528 5.49 -4.58 32.82
C PHE A 528 4.94 -3.23 33.27
N ALA A 529 5.79 -2.34 33.72
CA ALA A 529 5.43 -0.98 34.10
C ALA A 529 5.33 -0.12 32.83
N LEU A 530 4.11 0.13 32.35
CA LEU A 530 3.90 0.91 31.11
C LEU A 530 4.41 2.35 31.23
N GLU A 531 4.53 2.85 32.43
CA GLU A 531 5.01 4.19 32.78
C GLU A 531 6.51 4.36 32.46
N THR A 532 7.28 3.27 32.38
CA THR A 532 8.72 3.31 32.07
C THR A 532 9.05 3.26 30.58
N LEU A 533 8.04 3.26 29.70
CA LEU A 533 8.27 3.18 28.25
C LEU A 533 9.06 4.36 27.70
N ASP A 534 8.88 5.55 28.27
CA ASP A 534 9.57 6.78 27.85
C ASP A 534 11.00 6.91 28.41
N ASP A 535 11.34 6.17 29.48
CA ASP A 535 12.65 6.27 30.16
C ASP A 535 13.82 5.82 29.24
N GLY A 536 13.55 4.91 28.31
CA GLY A 536 14.53 4.38 27.36
C GLY A 536 14.61 5.15 26.03
N VAL A 537 13.86 6.24 25.87
CA VAL A 537 13.84 7.02 24.64
C VAL A 537 15.02 7.99 24.60
N ARG A 538 15.82 7.92 23.54
CA ARG A 538 16.90 8.88 23.31
C ARG A 538 16.30 10.20 22.82
N ARG A 539 16.61 11.29 23.52
CA ARG A 539 16.20 12.65 23.10
C ARG A 539 17.24 13.20 22.15
N PHE A 540 16.78 13.76 21.04
CA PHE A 540 17.61 14.48 20.07
C PHE A 540 17.38 15.98 20.29
N ASP A 541 18.01 16.54 21.35
CA ASP A 541 17.78 17.93 21.73
C ASP A 541 18.23 18.90 20.63
N ARG A 542 17.52 20.02 20.49
CA ARG A 542 17.83 21.09 19.51
C ARG A 542 19.19 21.74 19.76
N GLU A 543 19.77 21.56 20.95
CA GLU A 543 21.03 22.17 21.37
C GLU A 543 22.28 21.54 20.72
N GLU A 544 22.22 20.30 20.22
CA GLU A 544 23.35 19.67 19.51
C GLU A 544 23.65 20.28 18.14
N ALA A 545 22.86 21.26 17.68
CA ALA A 545 23.04 21.98 16.42
C ALA A 545 23.86 23.29 16.55
N GLN A 546 24.25 23.70 17.75
CA GLN A 546 25.18 24.83 17.91
C GLN A 546 26.63 24.35 17.68
N PRO A 547 27.38 24.91 16.72
CA PRO A 547 28.81 24.71 16.69
C PRO A 547 29.38 25.27 17.99
N ALA A 548 30.31 24.52 18.60
CA ALA A 548 31.07 25.00 19.73
C ALA A 548 31.47 26.45 19.49
N SER A 549 30.92 27.37 20.26
CA SER A 549 31.40 28.74 20.28
C SER A 549 32.86 28.67 20.69
N ASP A 550 33.74 29.17 19.86
CA ASP A 550 35.12 29.48 20.20
C ASP A 550 35.11 30.31 21.48
N ASP A 551 35.22 29.65 22.62
CA ASP A 551 35.58 30.28 23.90
C ASP A 551 37.04 30.77 23.80
N LYS A 552 37.21 31.86 23.08
CA LYS A 552 38.37 32.73 23.36
C LYS A 552 38.03 33.54 24.58
N ALA A 553 38.36 32.96 25.72
CA ALA A 553 38.42 33.73 26.97
C ALA A 553 39.33 34.96 26.74
N PRO A 554 38.89 36.19 27.08
CA PRO A 554 39.78 37.35 27.04
C PRO A 554 40.82 37.17 28.14
N LEU A 555 42.09 37.25 27.75
CA LEU A 555 43.22 37.35 28.65
C LEU A 555 43.01 38.53 29.63
N PRO A 556 43.24 38.34 30.94
CA PRO A 556 43.15 39.46 31.88
C PRO A 556 44.23 40.47 31.57
N ALA A 557 43.82 41.74 31.39
CA ALA A 557 44.74 42.89 31.29
C ALA A 557 45.51 43.02 32.63
N GLN A 558 46.81 42.87 32.55
CA GLN A 558 47.69 43.28 33.64
C GLN A 558 47.79 44.80 33.63
N ALA A 559 47.43 45.44 34.73
CA ALA A 559 47.84 46.75 35.13
C ALA A 559 48.55 46.67 36.49
#